data_80601d52d16dcbbb3bc140cc8027b633
#
_entry.id   80601d52d16dcbbb3bc140cc8027b633
#
_cell.length_a   1.000
_cell.length_b   1.000
_cell.length_c   1.000
_cell.angle_alpha   90.00
_cell.angle_beta   90.00
_cell.angle_gamma   90.00
#
_symmetry.space_group_name_H-M   'P 1'
#
loop_
_entity.id
_entity.type
_entity.pdbx_description
1 polymer ?
#
loop_
_entity_poly.entity_id
_entity_poly.type
_entity_poly.pdbx_seq_one_letter_code
_entity_poly.pdbx_strand_id
1 'polypeptide(L)'
;VSLFATPTPYYNVGSFNQLNYTYGCEPGYYEVTLIANNQGFCPDTAMAIIQIYDDVLLYVPNSFTPNGDGMNDVFHPVITSGIRPNTYSFTVFNRWGEVVYQTNDPIDGWDGFKNNKLCQDGTYTWLIKFFHSQNGDAKEFVGHINLLK
;
A
#
# COMPACT_ATOMS: atom_id res chain seq x y z
N VAL A 1 -21.34 27.09 -15.48
CA VAL A 1 -20.91 26.23 -14.38
C VAL A 1 -19.41 26.18 -14.41
N SER A 2 -18.77 26.51 -13.30
CA SER A 2 -17.32 26.45 -13.17
C SER A 2 -16.96 25.41 -12.12
N LEU A 3 -16.00 24.55 -12.42
CA LEU A 3 -15.50 23.53 -11.53
C LEU A 3 -14.09 23.88 -11.10
N PHE A 4 -13.82 23.86 -9.80
CA PHE A 4 -12.48 24.03 -9.24
C PHE A 4 -12.09 22.73 -8.54
N ALA A 5 -10.95 22.17 -8.89
CA ALA A 5 -10.28 21.14 -8.12
C ALA A 5 -8.89 21.64 -7.76
N THR A 6 -8.50 21.57 -6.52
CA THR A 6 -7.16 21.93 -6.09
C THR A 6 -6.24 20.70 -6.05
N PRO A 7 -5.07 20.73 -6.73
CA PRO A 7 -4.44 21.84 -7.42
C PRO A 7 -4.90 21.97 -8.88
N THR A 8 -5.31 23.15 -9.23
CA THR A 8 -5.91 23.61 -10.49
C THR A 8 -5.65 22.79 -11.76
N PRO A 9 -6.69 22.53 -12.59
CA PRO A 9 -7.09 23.56 -13.53
C PRO A 9 -8.57 23.99 -13.38
N TYR A 10 -8.80 25.27 -13.64
CA TYR A 10 -10.11 25.87 -13.78
C TYR A 10 -10.75 25.49 -15.12
N TYR A 11 -11.93 24.90 -15.09
CA TYR A 11 -12.67 24.58 -16.30
C TYR A 11 -13.98 25.39 -16.33
N ASN A 12 -14.19 26.14 -17.39
CA ASN A 12 -15.47 26.79 -17.67
C ASN A 12 -16.24 25.87 -18.61
N VAL A 13 -17.30 25.26 -18.10
CA VAL A 13 -18.03 24.15 -18.77
C VAL A 13 -19.36 24.55 -19.36
N GLY A 14 -19.64 25.80 -19.67
CA GLY A 14 -20.86 26.18 -20.37
C GLY A 14 -22.14 25.52 -19.81
N SER A 15 -23.11 25.19 -20.68
CA SER A 15 -24.39 24.57 -20.32
C SER A 15 -24.36 23.04 -20.54
N PHE A 16 -23.66 22.30 -19.66
CA PHE A 16 -23.65 20.83 -19.73
C PHE A 16 -24.40 20.19 -18.56
N ASN A 17 -25.07 19.08 -18.82
CA ASN A 17 -25.76 18.29 -17.80
C ASN A 17 -24.81 17.30 -17.06
N GLN A 18 -23.62 17.08 -17.60
CA GLN A 18 -22.63 16.15 -17.06
C GLN A 18 -21.22 16.63 -17.38
N LEU A 19 -20.34 16.59 -16.38
CA LEU A 19 -18.90 16.81 -16.51
C LEU A 19 -18.17 15.56 -16.02
N ASN A 20 -17.26 15.07 -16.86
CA ASN A 20 -16.33 14.01 -16.49
C ASN A 20 -14.95 14.62 -16.25
N TYR A 21 -14.37 14.34 -15.09
CA TYR A 21 -13.02 14.74 -14.75
C TYR A 21 -12.24 13.52 -14.25
N THR A 22 -11.03 13.33 -14.77
CA THR A 22 -10.14 12.25 -14.33
C THR A 22 -9.07 12.85 -13.42
N TYR A 23 -9.05 12.39 -12.17
CA TYR A 23 -7.99 12.76 -11.22
C TYR A 23 -6.71 11.99 -11.54
N GLY A 24 -5.56 12.59 -11.24
CA GLY A 24 -4.28 11.88 -11.25
C GLY A 24 -4.22 10.79 -10.19
N CYS A 25 -3.21 9.91 -10.28
CA CYS A 25 -3.01 8.82 -9.31
C CYS A 25 -2.38 9.29 -7.99
N GLU A 26 -2.19 10.58 -7.79
CA GLU A 26 -1.62 11.11 -6.56
C GLU A 26 -2.62 10.96 -5.40
N PRO A 27 -2.25 10.25 -4.31
CA PRO A 27 -3.10 10.11 -3.15
C PRO A 27 -3.34 11.45 -2.44
N GLY A 28 -4.57 11.67 -1.98
CA GLY A 28 -4.88 12.92 -1.29
C GLY A 28 -6.36 13.24 -1.20
N TYR A 29 -6.65 14.40 -0.64
CA TYR A 29 -7.99 14.98 -0.60
C TYR A 29 -8.10 16.05 -1.68
N TYR A 30 -9.11 15.91 -2.53
CA TYR A 30 -9.40 16.85 -3.61
C TYR A 30 -10.74 17.52 -3.36
N GLU A 31 -10.69 18.82 -3.14
CA GLU A 31 -11.92 19.62 -3.02
C GLU A 31 -12.45 19.94 -4.40
N VAL A 32 -13.73 19.64 -4.63
CA VAL A 32 -14.43 19.93 -5.85
C VAL A 32 -15.51 20.95 -5.53
N THR A 33 -15.41 22.11 -6.16
CA THR A 33 -16.40 23.19 -6.02
C THR A 33 -17.14 23.38 -7.34
N LEU A 34 -18.44 23.24 -7.30
CA LEU A 34 -19.34 23.51 -8.42
C LEU A 34 -20.01 24.87 -8.20
N ILE A 35 -19.78 25.80 -9.11
CA ILE A 35 -20.42 27.11 -9.09
C ILE A 35 -21.38 27.19 -10.27
N ALA A 36 -22.67 27.29 -9.97
CA ALA A 36 -23.71 27.50 -10.96
C ALA A 36 -24.10 28.98 -11.00
N ASN A 37 -24.04 29.60 -12.18
CA ASN A 37 -24.47 30.97 -12.39
C ASN A 37 -25.69 30.98 -13.33
N ASN A 38 -26.71 31.76 -13.01
CA ASN A 38 -27.76 32.08 -13.92
C ASN A 38 -27.53 33.47 -14.60
N GLN A 39 -28.32 33.79 -15.60
CA GLN A 39 -28.23 35.08 -16.29
C GLN A 39 -28.56 36.30 -15.39
N GLY A 40 -29.11 36.07 -14.17
CA GLY A 40 -29.45 37.09 -13.19
C GLY A 40 -28.35 37.30 -12.11
N PHE A 41 -27.14 36.78 -12.30
CA PHE A 41 -25.99 36.92 -11.39
C PHE A 41 -26.24 36.39 -9.94
N CYS A 42 -27.11 35.43 -9.73
CA CYS A 42 -27.23 34.75 -8.45
C CYS A 42 -26.45 33.43 -8.53
N PRO A 43 -25.18 33.40 -8.04
CA PRO A 43 -24.41 32.16 -8.01
C PRO A 43 -24.90 31.24 -6.89
N ASP A 44 -24.95 29.93 -7.18
CA ASP A 44 -25.09 28.87 -6.19
C ASP A 44 -23.84 28.01 -6.21
N THR A 45 -23.40 27.54 -5.03
CA THR A 45 -22.15 26.81 -4.87
C THR A 45 -22.38 25.52 -4.12
N ALA A 46 -21.93 24.40 -4.69
CA ALA A 46 -21.87 23.11 -4.04
C ALA A 46 -20.42 22.64 -3.92
N MET A 47 -20.07 22.03 -2.79
CA MET A 47 -18.74 21.53 -2.51
C MET A 47 -18.79 20.04 -2.22
N ALA A 48 -17.79 19.32 -2.70
CA ALA A 48 -17.58 17.90 -2.39
C ALA A 48 -16.08 17.64 -2.18
N ILE A 49 -15.77 16.69 -1.31
CA ILE A 49 -14.39 16.22 -1.11
C ILE A 49 -14.30 14.82 -1.69
N ILE A 50 -13.35 14.61 -2.61
CA ILE A 50 -12.99 13.31 -3.15
C ILE A 50 -11.67 12.91 -2.51
N GLN A 51 -11.62 11.70 -1.94
CA GLN A 51 -10.42 11.14 -1.37
C GLN A 51 -9.87 10.05 -2.30
N ILE A 52 -8.61 10.22 -2.74
CA ILE A 52 -7.85 9.20 -3.46
C ILE A 52 -6.92 8.53 -2.46
N TYR A 53 -7.03 7.21 -2.37
CA TYR A 53 -6.18 6.38 -1.50
C TYR A 53 -5.01 5.82 -2.30
N ASP A 54 -3.89 5.66 -1.62
CA ASP A 54 -2.77 4.88 -2.12
C ASP A 54 -3.06 3.39 -1.84
N ASP A 55 -3.06 2.56 -2.87
CA ASP A 55 -3.22 1.12 -2.69
C ASP A 55 -1.95 0.49 -2.13
N VAL A 56 -2.14 -0.51 -1.26
CA VAL A 56 -1.02 -1.32 -0.76
C VAL A 56 -0.57 -2.27 -1.87
N LEU A 57 0.61 -2.03 -2.39
CA LEU A 57 1.27 -2.93 -3.34
C LEU A 57 2.27 -3.81 -2.58
N LEU A 58 1.83 -5.02 -2.27
CA LEU A 58 2.60 -6.05 -1.57
C LEU A 58 2.82 -7.24 -2.50
N TYR A 59 4.08 -7.57 -2.76
CA TYR A 59 4.49 -8.82 -3.40
C TYR A 59 5.28 -9.67 -2.40
N VAL A 60 4.91 -10.93 -2.24
CA VAL A 60 5.60 -11.87 -1.36
C VAL A 60 6.00 -13.11 -2.17
N PRO A 61 7.31 -13.43 -2.26
CA PRO A 61 7.76 -14.67 -2.89
C PRO A 61 7.15 -15.90 -2.21
N ASN A 62 7.01 -17.00 -2.94
CA ASN A 62 6.47 -18.26 -2.43
C ASN A 62 7.55 -19.32 -2.12
N SER A 63 8.80 -19.07 -2.52
CA SER A 63 9.96 -19.94 -2.25
C SER A 63 11.26 -19.14 -2.26
N PHE A 64 12.26 -19.62 -1.54
CA PHE A 64 13.64 -19.10 -1.57
C PHE A 64 14.63 -20.23 -1.26
N THR A 65 15.90 -20.02 -1.64
CA THR A 65 16.98 -21.02 -1.58
C THR A 65 18.22 -20.41 -0.95
N PRO A 66 18.39 -20.44 0.38
CA PRO A 66 19.53 -19.84 1.07
C PRO A 66 20.78 -20.73 0.92
N ASN A 67 21.33 -20.83 -0.30
CA ASN A 67 22.48 -21.66 -0.65
C ASN A 67 23.78 -20.85 -0.86
N GLY A 68 23.67 -19.50 -0.82
CA GLY A 68 24.82 -18.60 -0.92
C GLY A 68 25.27 -18.35 -2.37
N ASP A 69 24.47 -18.62 -3.37
CA ASP A 69 24.78 -18.35 -4.77
C ASP A 69 24.49 -16.91 -5.22
N GLY A 70 23.89 -16.10 -4.35
CA GLY A 70 23.51 -14.72 -4.60
C GLY A 70 22.11 -14.55 -5.26
N MET A 71 21.37 -15.65 -5.43
CA MET A 71 20.04 -15.63 -6.03
C MET A 71 19.02 -16.26 -5.08
N ASN A 72 17.97 -15.49 -4.73
CA ASN A 72 16.89 -15.94 -3.83
C ASN A 72 17.39 -16.48 -2.47
N ASP A 73 18.53 -16.02 -2.00
CA ASP A 73 19.11 -16.41 -0.71
C ASP A 73 18.38 -15.83 0.48
N VAL A 74 17.59 -14.78 0.26
CA VAL A 74 16.84 -14.07 1.30
C VAL A 74 15.37 -13.99 0.95
N PHE A 75 14.52 -14.37 1.88
CA PHE A 75 13.08 -14.19 1.78
C PHE A 75 12.72 -12.75 2.18
N HIS A 76 12.40 -11.94 1.19
CA HIS A 76 12.12 -10.52 1.35
C HIS A 76 10.75 -10.15 0.72
N PRO A 77 9.74 -9.78 1.54
CA PRO A 77 8.51 -9.16 1.04
C PRO A 77 8.80 -7.80 0.43
N VAL A 78 8.24 -7.51 -0.73
CA VAL A 78 8.40 -6.22 -1.40
C VAL A 78 7.12 -5.41 -1.23
N ILE A 79 7.22 -4.27 -0.56
CA ILE A 79 6.11 -3.32 -0.39
C ILE A 79 6.54 -2.00 -0.98
N THR A 80 5.81 -1.53 -2.00
CA THR A 80 6.18 -0.32 -2.76
C THR A 80 5.41 0.91 -2.34
N SER A 81 4.21 0.74 -1.78
CA SER A 81 3.36 1.86 -1.38
C SER A 81 2.37 1.49 -0.28
N GLY A 82 1.73 2.49 0.28
CA GLY A 82 0.58 2.33 1.18
C GLY A 82 0.92 2.00 2.64
N ILE A 83 2.20 1.98 3.06
CA ILE A 83 2.59 1.64 4.43
C ILE A 83 3.12 2.85 5.22
N ARG A 84 2.98 2.77 6.56
CA ARG A 84 3.76 3.59 7.51
C ARG A 84 4.94 2.75 7.99
N PRO A 85 6.19 3.06 7.57
CA PRO A 85 7.34 2.18 7.82
C PRO A 85 7.58 1.85 9.31
N ASN A 86 7.39 2.82 10.19
CA ASN A 86 7.57 2.65 11.66
C ASN A 86 6.47 1.83 12.35
N THR A 87 5.47 1.37 11.61
CA THR A 87 4.43 0.47 12.11
C THR A 87 4.53 -0.94 11.54
N TYR A 88 5.52 -1.16 10.67
CA TYR A 88 5.75 -2.43 10.02
C TYR A 88 6.25 -3.49 10.99
N SER A 89 5.76 -4.69 10.84
CA SER A 89 6.23 -5.88 11.53
C SER A 89 6.11 -7.08 10.59
N PHE A 90 7.20 -7.78 10.41
CA PHE A 90 7.28 -9.00 9.64
C PHE A 90 7.79 -10.13 10.52
N THR A 91 7.04 -11.23 10.60
CA THR A 91 7.35 -12.38 11.45
C THR A 91 7.21 -13.66 10.66
N VAL A 92 8.16 -14.58 10.79
CA VAL A 92 8.13 -15.91 10.18
C VAL A 92 8.06 -16.97 11.28
N PHE A 93 7.18 -17.94 11.08
CA PHE A 93 6.92 -19.04 12.01
C PHE A 93 7.23 -20.38 11.35
N ASN A 94 7.74 -21.31 12.13
CA ASN A 94 7.83 -22.70 11.72
C ASN A 94 6.47 -23.41 11.87
N ARG A 95 6.38 -24.71 11.45
CA ARG A 95 5.15 -25.53 11.52
C ARG A 95 4.60 -25.76 12.93
N TRP A 96 5.37 -25.47 13.96
CA TRP A 96 4.92 -25.57 15.37
C TRP A 96 4.47 -24.21 15.94
N GLY A 97 4.46 -23.15 15.13
CA GLY A 97 4.10 -21.80 15.56
C GLY A 97 5.21 -21.07 16.30
N GLU A 98 6.44 -21.59 16.27
CA GLU A 98 7.58 -20.93 16.88
C GLU A 98 8.16 -19.87 15.94
N VAL A 99 8.45 -18.67 16.44
CA VAL A 99 9.07 -17.60 15.68
C VAL A 99 10.51 -17.99 15.31
N VAL A 100 10.81 -17.98 14.02
CA VAL A 100 12.16 -18.23 13.49
C VAL A 100 12.85 -16.95 13.02
N TYR A 101 12.06 -15.94 12.64
CA TYR A 101 12.57 -14.62 12.23
C TYR A 101 11.55 -13.54 12.54
N GLN A 102 12.03 -12.34 12.89
CA GLN A 102 11.21 -11.15 13.08
C GLN A 102 12.01 -9.89 12.81
N THR A 103 11.40 -8.94 12.09
CA THR A 103 11.93 -7.59 11.90
C THR A 103 10.80 -6.55 11.88
N ASN A 104 11.16 -5.30 12.17
CA ASN A 104 10.29 -4.14 12.00
C ASN A 104 10.78 -3.22 10.85
N ASP A 105 11.84 -3.61 10.15
CA ASP A 105 12.35 -2.88 9.01
C ASP A 105 11.76 -3.48 7.71
N PRO A 106 11.05 -2.68 6.88
CA PRO A 106 10.53 -3.16 5.60
C PRO A 106 11.59 -3.59 4.57
N ILE A 107 12.86 -3.22 4.80
CA ILE A 107 13.97 -3.55 3.89
C ILE A 107 14.61 -4.89 4.27
N ASP A 108 14.46 -5.33 5.52
CA ASP A 108 15.04 -6.57 6.00
C ASP A 108 14.29 -7.81 5.49
N GLY A 109 15.04 -8.90 5.34
CA GLY A 109 14.51 -10.20 4.94
C GLY A 109 15.12 -11.36 5.75
N TRP A 110 14.46 -12.51 5.71
CA TRP A 110 14.93 -13.71 6.38
C TRP A 110 15.87 -14.50 5.49
N ASP A 111 17.07 -14.76 5.98
CA ASP A 111 18.14 -15.51 5.32
C ASP A 111 18.04 -17.04 5.50
N GLY A 112 16.95 -17.54 6.07
CA GLY A 112 16.76 -18.97 6.35
C GLY A 112 17.42 -19.46 7.65
N PHE A 113 18.10 -18.57 8.41
CA PHE A 113 18.77 -18.96 9.67
C PHE A 113 17.94 -18.57 10.89
N LYS A 114 18.10 -19.36 11.96
CA LYS A 114 17.70 -19.05 13.32
C LYS A 114 18.86 -19.33 14.25
N ASN A 115 19.29 -18.34 15.04
CA ASN A 115 20.43 -18.45 15.97
C ASN A 115 21.69 -19.02 15.29
N ASN A 116 22.06 -18.51 14.13
CA ASN A 116 23.20 -18.95 13.31
C ASN A 116 23.14 -20.40 12.83
N LYS A 117 21.97 -21.01 12.84
CA LYS A 117 21.75 -22.35 12.31
C LYS A 117 20.72 -22.31 11.19
N LEU A 118 21.09 -22.89 10.03
CA LEU A 118 20.18 -23.00 8.89
C LEU A 118 18.96 -23.84 9.29
N CYS A 119 17.77 -23.28 9.03
CA CYS A 119 16.51 -23.93 9.27
C CYS A 119 16.30 -25.14 8.35
N GLN A 120 15.41 -26.03 8.71
CA GLN A 120 15.08 -27.21 7.89
C GLN A 120 14.29 -26.80 6.66
N ASP A 121 14.45 -27.56 5.56
CA ASP A 121 13.61 -27.46 4.38
C ASP A 121 12.16 -27.64 4.75
N GLY A 122 11.30 -26.89 4.13
CA GLY A 122 9.88 -27.01 4.36
C GLY A 122 9.13 -25.70 4.28
N THR A 123 7.86 -25.79 4.64
CA THR A 123 6.93 -24.65 4.60
C THR A 123 6.94 -23.92 5.94
N TYR A 124 7.03 -22.60 5.85
CA TYR A 124 6.96 -21.66 6.96
C TYR A 124 5.77 -20.74 6.74
N THR A 125 5.17 -20.26 7.82
CA THR A 125 4.09 -19.28 7.77
C THR A 125 4.67 -17.90 8.06
N TRP A 126 4.28 -16.91 7.28
CA TRP A 126 4.67 -15.54 7.53
C TRP A 126 3.46 -14.67 7.84
N LEU A 127 3.70 -13.61 8.61
CA LEU A 127 2.73 -12.62 9.02
C LEU A 127 3.34 -11.23 8.86
N ILE A 128 2.68 -10.37 8.10
CA ILE A 128 3.04 -8.96 7.94
C ILE A 128 1.91 -8.11 8.50
N LYS A 129 2.26 -7.13 9.34
CA LYS A 129 1.33 -6.14 9.90
C LYS A 129 1.89 -4.74 9.71
N PHE A 130 1.03 -3.80 9.41
CA PHE A 130 1.34 -2.37 9.39
C PHE A 130 0.06 -1.54 9.41
N PHE A 131 0.21 -0.23 9.61
CA PHE A 131 -0.87 0.71 9.38
C PHE A 131 -0.76 1.34 8.00
N HIS A 132 -1.89 1.48 7.34
CA HIS A 132 -1.99 2.15 6.06
C HIS A 132 -1.54 3.61 6.18
N SER A 133 -0.78 4.12 5.20
CA SER A 133 -0.12 5.43 5.24
C SER A 133 -1.10 6.59 5.41
N GLN A 134 -2.26 6.53 4.76
CA GLN A 134 -3.20 7.64 4.71
C GLN A 134 -4.31 7.55 5.76
N ASN A 135 -5.08 6.46 5.75
CA ASN A 135 -6.26 6.32 6.61
C ASN A 135 -5.96 5.75 8.00
N GLY A 136 -4.73 5.24 8.19
CA GLY A 136 -4.33 4.65 9.46
C GLY A 136 -4.98 3.30 9.77
N ASP A 137 -5.62 2.65 8.80
CA ASP A 137 -6.20 1.32 8.97
C ASP A 137 -5.12 0.28 9.25
N ALA A 138 -5.38 -0.61 10.20
CA ALA A 138 -4.52 -1.77 10.43
C ALA A 138 -4.68 -2.77 9.27
N LYS A 139 -3.57 -3.17 8.68
CA LYS A 139 -3.49 -4.19 7.64
C LYS A 139 -2.71 -5.38 8.17
N GLU A 140 -3.22 -6.57 7.86
CA GLU A 140 -2.60 -7.84 8.23
C GLU A 140 -2.65 -8.78 7.02
N PHE A 141 -1.48 -9.32 6.67
CA PHE A 141 -1.33 -10.29 5.59
C PHE A 141 -0.63 -11.53 6.12
N VAL A 142 -1.16 -12.67 5.75
CA VAL A 142 -0.63 -13.99 6.16
C VAL A 142 -0.47 -14.87 4.93
N GLY A 143 0.58 -15.67 4.92
CA GLY A 143 0.81 -16.61 3.83
C GLY A 143 1.91 -17.62 4.18
N HIS A 144 2.36 -18.33 3.16
CA HIS A 144 3.35 -19.40 3.31
C HIS A 144 4.55 -19.15 2.39
N ILE A 145 5.72 -19.60 2.83
CA ILE A 145 6.98 -19.58 2.10
C ILE A 145 7.63 -20.96 2.21
N ASN A 146 8.19 -21.44 1.12
CA ASN A 146 8.95 -22.67 1.10
C ASN A 146 10.44 -22.37 1.13
N LEU A 147 11.15 -22.87 2.15
CA LEU A 147 12.60 -22.92 2.20
C LEU A 147 13.05 -24.19 1.49
N LEU A 148 13.83 -24.05 0.46
CA LEU A 148 14.42 -25.11 -0.35
C LEU A 148 15.95 -25.09 -0.19
N LYS A 149 16.61 -26.25 -0.35
CA LYS A 149 18.08 -26.37 -0.36
C LYS A 149 18.56 -26.88 -1.69
#